data_9fc6464b2c3f39a8d4e64b9024ef9691
#
_entry.id   9fc6464b2c3f39a8d4e64b9024ef9691
#
_cell.length_a   1.000
_cell.length_b   1.000
_cell.length_c   1.000
_cell.angle_alpha   90.00
_cell.angle_beta   90.00
_cell.angle_gamma   90.00
#
_symmetry.space_group_name_H-M   'P 1'
#
loop_
_entity.id
_entity.type
_entity.pdbx_description
1 polymer ?
#
loop_
_entity_poly.entity_id
_entity_poly.type
_entity_poly.pdbx_seq_one_letter_code
_entity_poly.pdbx_strand_id
1 'polypeptide(L)'
;MEPIFKTIALFGANGQVGKAVLEALVHCKDPAFHIIAFVSPNSSFQLRSPEDAISRVTIKRVDLSLATCDELATILADGKADVAISALGGQIITKQGLVQDAAAQAGVKRFYPSEFGMHQVVWLPDEPAYLHPIWDVKIRCYEEAIRHPAIRSGSMSYTVIGCADSYDATNEPLFCPWLETDTRPTQDGYTIHCVGDPDARMDYSTLHDTADFLVASLRHPEVSRNRYLGFRSDHISFREVADLLRKYSGKPVRLEVTPVDQVKEILKNPSSAPVEWCRRSTFPIDFFLTLRCVQGQGVFWRPPGFLHNHLFPEVQPVTGAEYFKKLFAK
;
A
#
# COMPACT_ATOMS: atom_id res chain seq x y z
N MET A 1 5.97 29.97 -4.87
CA MET A 1 4.83 29.15 -4.35
C MET A 1 4.84 27.82 -5.10
N GLU A 2 4.71 26.72 -4.40
CA GLU A 2 4.48 25.41 -5.05
C GLU A 2 3.13 25.43 -5.77
N PRO A 3 3.01 24.73 -6.92
CA PRO A 3 1.78 24.72 -7.68
C PRO A 3 0.65 24.01 -6.90
N ILE A 4 -0.54 24.57 -6.95
CA ILE A 4 -1.75 23.88 -6.50
C ILE A 4 -2.08 22.82 -7.55
N PHE A 5 -2.07 21.56 -7.15
CA PHE A 5 -2.45 20.45 -8.02
C PHE A 5 -3.96 20.42 -8.25
N LYS A 6 -4.37 20.15 -9.47
CA LYS A 6 -5.78 20.08 -9.87
C LYS A 6 -6.15 18.74 -10.49
N THR A 7 -5.28 18.17 -11.29
CA THR A 7 -5.55 16.92 -12.00
C THR A 7 -4.55 15.84 -11.58
N ILE A 8 -5.09 14.73 -11.13
CA ILE A 8 -4.31 13.59 -10.63
C ILE A 8 -4.51 12.40 -11.56
N ALA A 9 -3.44 11.89 -12.13
CA ALA A 9 -3.42 10.65 -12.89
C ALA A 9 -3.06 9.49 -11.92
N LEU A 10 -3.95 8.52 -11.78
CA LEU A 10 -3.78 7.36 -10.89
C LEU A 10 -3.66 6.08 -11.70
N PHE A 11 -2.48 5.50 -11.73
CA PHE A 11 -2.21 4.21 -12.36
C PHE A 11 -2.42 3.06 -11.36
N GLY A 12 -3.13 2.02 -11.79
CA GLY A 12 -3.50 0.90 -10.91
C GLY A 12 -4.72 1.18 -10.04
N ALA A 13 -5.64 2.05 -10.49
CA ALA A 13 -6.82 2.50 -9.75
C ALA A 13 -7.78 1.36 -9.30
N ASN A 14 -7.69 0.16 -9.88
CA ASN A 14 -8.47 -1.01 -9.49
C ASN A 14 -7.76 -1.97 -8.53
N GLY A 15 -6.49 -1.72 -8.19
CA GLY A 15 -5.75 -2.43 -7.14
C GLY A 15 -6.24 -2.06 -5.73
N GLN A 16 -5.78 -2.78 -4.70
CA GLN A 16 -6.18 -2.50 -3.30
C GLN A 16 -5.84 -1.07 -2.88
N VAL A 17 -4.58 -0.68 -3.00
CA VAL A 17 -4.12 0.69 -2.69
C VAL A 17 -4.76 1.70 -3.64
N GLY A 18 -4.80 1.39 -4.95
CA GLY A 18 -5.37 2.30 -5.94
C GLY A 18 -6.85 2.62 -5.70
N LYS A 19 -7.65 1.65 -5.26
CA LYS A 19 -9.06 1.87 -4.90
C LYS A 19 -9.20 2.81 -3.71
N ALA A 20 -8.42 2.58 -2.65
CA ALA A 20 -8.45 3.44 -1.47
C ALA A 20 -8.02 4.88 -1.81
N VAL A 21 -6.95 5.04 -2.60
CA VAL A 21 -6.47 6.35 -3.08
C VAL A 21 -7.53 7.02 -3.95
N LEU A 22 -8.15 6.29 -4.88
CA LEU A 22 -9.22 6.85 -5.73
C LEU A 22 -10.40 7.33 -4.89
N GLU A 23 -10.83 6.53 -3.91
CA GLU A 23 -11.92 6.88 -3.01
C GLU A 23 -11.60 8.14 -2.19
N ALA A 24 -10.41 8.21 -1.60
CA ALA A 24 -9.97 9.39 -0.85
C ALA A 24 -9.90 10.65 -1.74
N LEU A 25 -9.38 10.55 -2.97
CA LEU A 25 -9.34 11.65 -3.94
C LEU A 25 -10.74 12.12 -4.32
N VAL A 26 -11.67 11.20 -4.54
CA VAL A 26 -13.07 11.49 -4.88
C VAL A 26 -13.79 12.19 -3.72
N HIS A 27 -13.53 11.80 -2.49
CA HIS A 27 -14.13 12.43 -1.30
C HIS A 27 -13.47 13.76 -0.91
N CYS A 28 -12.27 14.06 -1.41
CA CYS A 28 -11.62 15.34 -1.17
C CYS A 28 -12.39 16.48 -1.86
N LYS A 29 -12.85 17.46 -1.06
CA LYS A 29 -13.64 18.60 -1.55
C LYS A 29 -12.82 19.88 -1.69
N ASP A 30 -11.72 19.98 -0.95
CA ASP A 30 -10.87 21.16 -0.95
C ASP A 30 -9.37 20.78 -0.93
N PRO A 31 -8.70 20.86 -2.11
CA PRO A 31 -9.26 21.10 -3.44
C PRO A 31 -10.02 19.88 -3.98
N ALA A 32 -11.06 20.11 -4.76
CA ALA A 32 -11.71 19.05 -5.52
C ALA A 32 -10.87 18.67 -6.74
N PHE A 33 -10.26 17.48 -6.72
CA PHE A 33 -9.39 17.00 -7.79
C PHE A 33 -10.18 16.50 -9.01
N HIS A 34 -9.67 16.75 -10.22
CA HIS A 34 -9.98 15.95 -11.39
C HIS A 34 -9.09 14.72 -11.41
N ILE A 35 -9.64 13.56 -11.74
CA ILE A 35 -8.93 12.29 -11.62
C ILE A 35 -8.95 11.57 -12.97
N ILE A 36 -7.78 11.15 -13.45
CA ILE A 36 -7.63 10.24 -14.58
C ILE A 36 -7.26 8.88 -14.02
N ALA A 37 -8.24 7.99 -13.94
CA ALA A 37 -8.06 6.66 -13.35
C ALA A 37 -7.68 5.64 -14.44
N PHE A 38 -6.43 5.15 -14.39
CA PHE A 38 -5.94 4.11 -15.29
C PHE A 38 -6.22 2.73 -14.71
N VAL A 39 -6.93 1.91 -15.46
CA VAL A 39 -7.27 0.53 -15.12
C VAL A 39 -6.93 -0.41 -16.28
N SER A 40 -6.73 -1.70 -15.99
CA SER A 40 -6.51 -2.69 -17.06
C SER A 40 -7.75 -2.82 -17.96
N PRO A 41 -7.59 -3.17 -19.26
CA PRO A 41 -8.69 -3.24 -20.21
C PRO A 41 -9.83 -4.19 -19.77
N ASN A 42 -9.45 -5.33 -19.19
CA ASN A 42 -10.37 -6.37 -18.77
C ASN A 42 -10.92 -6.20 -17.35
N SER A 43 -10.64 -5.05 -16.73
CA SER A 43 -11.12 -4.77 -15.37
C SER A 43 -12.63 -4.59 -15.35
N SER A 44 -13.31 -5.29 -14.44
CA SER A 44 -14.72 -5.05 -14.09
C SER A 44 -14.92 -3.79 -13.22
N PHE A 45 -13.89 -2.96 -13.14
CA PHE A 45 -13.90 -1.77 -12.29
C PHE A 45 -15.08 -0.85 -12.61
N GLN A 46 -15.87 -0.54 -11.57
CA GLN A 46 -16.92 0.45 -11.57
C GLN A 46 -16.73 1.38 -10.38
N LEU A 47 -16.74 2.68 -10.63
CA LEU A 47 -16.72 3.66 -9.55
C LEU A 47 -18.10 3.74 -8.90
N ARG A 48 -18.14 3.55 -7.59
CA ARG A 48 -19.33 3.71 -6.77
C ARG A 48 -19.15 4.95 -5.90
N SER A 49 -19.70 6.07 -6.32
CA SER A 49 -19.61 7.35 -5.62
C SER A 49 -20.81 8.22 -5.99
N PRO A 50 -21.11 9.29 -5.23
CA PRO A 50 -22.12 10.27 -5.61
C PRO A 50 -21.87 10.86 -7.02
N GLU A 51 -22.94 11.25 -7.73
CA GLU A 51 -22.84 11.71 -9.13
C GLU A 51 -21.90 12.91 -9.31
N ASP A 52 -21.90 13.86 -8.39
CA ASP A 52 -21.01 15.02 -8.39
C ASP A 52 -19.53 14.64 -8.31
N ALA A 53 -19.23 13.57 -7.60
CA ALA A 53 -17.89 13.02 -7.47
C ALA A 53 -17.48 12.22 -8.73
N ILE A 54 -18.42 11.46 -9.32
CA ILE A 54 -18.17 10.68 -10.55
C ILE A 54 -17.84 11.59 -11.73
N SER A 55 -18.47 12.76 -11.83
CA SER A 55 -18.24 13.74 -12.91
C SER A 55 -16.79 14.23 -13.00
N ARG A 56 -16.03 14.11 -11.93
CA ARG A 56 -14.61 14.48 -11.85
C ARG A 56 -13.65 13.36 -12.22
N VAL A 57 -14.14 12.14 -12.51
CA VAL A 57 -13.31 10.97 -12.77
C VAL A 57 -13.42 10.54 -14.23
N THR A 58 -12.31 10.55 -14.93
CA THR A 58 -12.17 9.99 -16.28
C THR A 58 -11.48 8.63 -16.19
N ILE A 59 -12.17 7.56 -16.59
CA ILE A 59 -11.59 6.20 -16.59
C ILE A 59 -10.89 5.96 -17.92
N LYS A 60 -9.61 5.59 -17.88
CA LYS A 60 -8.80 5.18 -19.05
C LYS A 60 -8.46 3.69 -18.92
N ARG A 61 -8.91 2.89 -19.88
CA ARG A 61 -8.60 1.47 -19.96
C ARG A 61 -7.36 1.28 -20.83
N VAL A 62 -6.23 0.92 -20.18
CA VAL A 62 -4.94 0.82 -20.85
C VAL A 62 -4.23 -0.46 -20.41
N ASP A 63 -3.73 -1.22 -21.38
CA ASP A 63 -2.81 -2.32 -21.13
C ASP A 63 -1.37 -1.76 -21.05
N LEU A 64 -0.89 -1.59 -19.82
CA LEU A 64 0.46 -1.08 -19.59
C LEU A 64 1.56 -2.03 -20.10
N SER A 65 1.26 -3.30 -20.37
CA SER A 65 2.24 -4.22 -20.95
C SER A 65 2.52 -3.92 -22.42
N LEU A 66 1.56 -3.33 -23.11
CA LEU A 66 1.60 -3.00 -24.55
C LEU A 66 1.72 -1.50 -24.82
N ALA A 67 1.37 -0.65 -23.85
CA ALA A 67 1.36 0.80 -24.00
C ALA A 67 2.75 1.37 -24.30
N THR A 68 2.79 2.41 -25.11
CA THR A 68 3.98 3.19 -25.40
C THR A 68 4.06 4.46 -24.53
N CYS A 69 5.26 5.04 -24.43
CA CYS A 69 5.46 6.29 -23.71
C CYS A 69 4.63 7.41 -24.33
N ASP A 70 4.62 7.54 -25.67
CA ASP A 70 3.91 8.61 -26.39
C ASP A 70 2.39 8.54 -26.21
N GLU A 71 1.81 7.32 -26.22
CA GLU A 71 0.38 7.12 -25.96
C GLU A 71 0.01 7.57 -24.54
N LEU A 72 0.77 7.18 -23.54
CA LEU A 72 0.54 7.58 -22.16
C LEU A 72 0.75 9.09 -21.98
N ALA A 73 1.82 9.65 -22.57
CA ALA A 73 2.11 11.06 -22.51
C ALA A 73 1.00 11.91 -23.14
N THR A 74 0.45 11.47 -24.28
CA THR A 74 -0.69 12.14 -24.93
C THR A 74 -1.91 12.17 -24.01
N ILE A 75 -2.27 11.03 -23.39
CA ILE A 75 -3.41 10.95 -22.45
C ILE A 75 -3.20 11.89 -21.25
N LEU A 76 -1.99 11.92 -20.70
CA LEU A 76 -1.65 12.78 -19.57
C LEU A 76 -1.67 14.27 -19.92
N ALA A 77 -1.15 14.63 -21.09
CA ALA A 77 -1.14 16.01 -21.59
C ALA A 77 -2.54 16.52 -21.91
N ASP A 78 -3.36 15.74 -22.62
CA ASP A 78 -4.76 16.07 -22.94
C ASP A 78 -5.59 16.26 -21.66
N GLY A 79 -5.35 15.41 -20.66
CA GLY A 79 -5.98 15.50 -19.36
C GLY A 79 -5.38 16.58 -18.45
N LYS A 80 -4.31 17.27 -18.87
CA LYS A 80 -3.59 18.29 -18.07
C LYS A 80 -3.18 17.78 -16.69
N ALA A 81 -2.63 16.58 -16.63
CA ALA A 81 -2.22 15.96 -15.37
C ALA A 81 -1.10 16.76 -14.68
N ASP A 82 -1.34 17.20 -13.45
CA ASP A 82 -0.31 17.84 -12.62
C ASP A 82 0.53 16.80 -11.86
N VAL A 83 -0.10 15.70 -11.46
CA VAL A 83 0.49 14.63 -10.65
C VAL A 83 0.21 13.29 -11.30
N ALA A 84 1.20 12.40 -11.27
CA ALA A 84 1.04 10.98 -11.59
C ALA A 84 1.36 10.12 -10.37
N ILE A 85 0.42 9.25 -9.99
CA ILE A 85 0.54 8.30 -8.88
C ILE A 85 0.61 6.90 -9.46
N SER A 86 1.68 6.18 -9.15
CA SER A 86 1.83 4.76 -9.46
C SER A 86 1.40 3.93 -8.26
N ALA A 87 0.21 3.32 -8.32
CA ALA A 87 -0.26 2.31 -7.37
C ALA A 87 -0.16 0.90 -8.00
N LEU A 88 0.88 0.68 -8.81
CA LEU A 88 1.13 -0.57 -9.51
C LEU A 88 1.72 -1.61 -8.54
N GLY A 89 1.32 -2.87 -8.70
CA GLY A 89 1.81 -3.99 -7.89
C GLY A 89 2.01 -5.26 -8.73
N GLY A 90 2.53 -6.32 -8.12
CA GLY A 90 2.84 -7.56 -8.83
C GLY A 90 3.83 -7.33 -9.98
N GLN A 91 3.71 -8.07 -11.06
CA GLN A 91 4.62 -7.98 -12.20
C GLN A 91 4.55 -6.65 -12.95
N ILE A 92 3.38 -6.01 -12.95
CA ILE A 92 3.17 -4.76 -13.71
C ILE A 92 3.91 -3.55 -13.09
N ILE A 93 4.42 -3.66 -11.88
CA ILE A 93 5.23 -2.60 -11.25
C ILE A 93 6.47 -2.25 -12.08
N THR A 94 7.03 -3.21 -12.82
CA THR A 94 8.17 -3.00 -13.72
C THR A 94 7.90 -1.99 -14.83
N LYS A 95 6.61 -1.66 -15.08
CA LYS A 95 6.19 -0.61 -16.02
C LYS A 95 6.16 0.80 -15.41
N GLN A 96 6.53 0.95 -14.14
CA GLN A 96 6.56 2.25 -13.49
C GLN A 96 7.50 3.23 -14.16
N GLY A 97 8.67 2.78 -14.65
CA GLY A 97 9.60 3.63 -15.41
C GLY A 97 8.94 4.22 -16.67
N LEU A 98 8.23 3.39 -17.45
CA LEU A 98 7.45 3.85 -18.61
C LEU A 98 6.42 4.92 -18.24
N VAL A 99 5.70 4.71 -17.13
CA VAL A 99 4.72 5.68 -16.62
C VAL A 99 5.38 7.00 -16.24
N GLN A 100 6.56 6.93 -15.61
CA GLN A 100 7.29 8.13 -15.21
C GLN A 100 7.89 8.87 -16.39
N ASP A 101 8.41 8.17 -17.41
CA ASP A 101 8.88 8.76 -18.67
C ASP A 101 7.75 9.53 -19.36
N ALA A 102 6.58 8.89 -19.50
CA ALA A 102 5.40 9.50 -20.07
C ALA A 102 4.92 10.73 -19.27
N ALA A 103 4.94 10.64 -17.93
CA ALA A 103 4.61 11.75 -17.06
C ALA A 103 5.59 12.94 -17.24
N ALA A 104 6.89 12.64 -17.38
CA ALA A 104 7.91 13.66 -17.64
C ALA A 104 7.70 14.32 -19.01
N GLN A 105 7.43 13.54 -20.05
CA GLN A 105 7.16 14.04 -21.41
C GLN A 105 5.90 14.90 -21.45
N ALA A 106 4.86 14.55 -20.68
CA ALA A 106 3.62 15.31 -20.56
C ALA A 106 3.75 16.57 -19.69
N GLY A 107 4.89 16.82 -19.05
CA GLY A 107 5.11 17.96 -18.18
C GLY A 107 4.46 17.88 -16.80
N VAL A 108 4.18 16.65 -16.32
CA VAL A 108 3.69 16.38 -14.95
C VAL A 108 4.66 16.92 -13.91
N LYS A 109 4.15 17.58 -12.88
CA LYS A 109 4.95 18.29 -11.87
C LYS A 109 5.42 17.40 -10.72
N ARG A 110 4.64 16.37 -10.38
CA ARG A 110 4.92 15.49 -9.26
C ARG A 110 4.65 14.02 -9.59
N PHE A 111 5.58 13.16 -9.21
CA PHE A 111 5.45 11.72 -9.35
C PHE A 111 5.42 11.03 -7.97
N TYR A 112 4.48 10.11 -7.78
CA TYR A 112 4.38 9.26 -6.61
C TYR A 112 4.71 7.82 -7.03
N PRO A 113 5.91 7.32 -6.73
CA PRO A 113 6.27 5.94 -7.05
C PRO A 113 5.55 4.95 -6.14
N SER A 114 5.35 3.74 -6.63
CA SER A 114 4.65 2.66 -5.92
C SER A 114 5.52 2.05 -4.82
N GLU A 115 5.55 2.67 -3.67
CA GLU A 115 6.12 2.11 -2.44
C GLU A 115 5.01 1.47 -1.60
N PHE A 116 4.19 2.25 -0.92
CA PHE A 116 3.06 1.83 -0.09
C PHE A 116 3.42 0.64 0.82
N GLY A 117 4.58 0.70 1.46
CA GLY A 117 5.11 -0.35 2.31
C GLY A 117 6.26 0.14 3.18
N MET A 118 7.07 -0.79 3.66
CA MET A 118 8.25 -0.54 4.49
C MET A 118 9.55 -1.07 3.84
N HIS A 119 9.57 -1.23 2.53
CA HIS A 119 10.61 -1.94 1.80
C HIS A 119 12.03 -1.38 2.02
N GLN A 120 12.16 -0.08 2.34
CA GLN A 120 13.44 0.59 2.55
C GLN A 120 13.85 0.74 4.01
N VAL A 121 12.93 0.49 4.93
CA VAL A 121 13.14 0.74 6.36
C VAL A 121 13.42 -0.56 7.11
N VAL A 122 12.96 -1.69 6.55
CA VAL A 122 13.06 -3.00 7.18
C VAL A 122 14.25 -3.77 6.64
N TRP A 123 15.12 -4.23 7.53
CA TRP A 123 16.21 -5.13 7.24
C TRP A 123 16.51 -6.00 8.46
N LEU A 124 16.98 -7.19 8.23
CA LEU A 124 17.39 -8.08 9.30
C LEU A 124 18.87 -7.83 9.64
N PRO A 125 19.24 -7.72 10.93
CA PRO A 125 20.62 -7.41 11.35
C PRO A 125 21.68 -8.36 10.80
N ASP A 126 21.33 -9.64 10.66
CA ASP A 126 22.22 -10.70 10.24
C ASP A 126 22.16 -11.01 8.74
N GLU A 127 21.26 -10.37 7.99
CA GLU A 127 21.07 -10.57 6.56
C GLU A 127 21.16 -9.23 5.84
N PRO A 128 22.34 -8.84 5.36
CA PRO A 128 22.51 -7.55 4.73
C PRO A 128 21.73 -7.45 3.41
N ALA A 129 20.90 -6.44 3.30
CA ALA A 129 20.40 -5.83 2.08
C ALA A 129 19.31 -6.53 1.28
N TYR A 130 18.84 -7.75 1.62
CA TYR A 130 17.88 -8.43 0.76
C TYR A 130 17.00 -9.40 1.52
N LEU A 131 15.69 -9.14 1.48
CA LEU A 131 14.74 -10.00 2.18
C LEU A 131 13.95 -10.91 1.22
N HIS A 132 13.50 -10.40 0.07
CA HIS A 132 12.70 -11.17 -0.87
C HIS A 132 12.69 -10.51 -2.26
N PRO A 133 12.63 -11.28 -3.40
CA PRO A 133 12.59 -10.72 -4.75
C PRO A 133 11.51 -9.66 -4.99
N ILE A 134 10.33 -9.82 -4.40
CA ILE A 134 9.24 -8.84 -4.47
C ILE A 134 9.67 -7.51 -3.83
N TRP A 135 10.39 -7.56 -2.71
CA TRP A 135 10.94 -6.39 -2.05
C TRP A 135 12.02 -5.72 -2.88
N ASP A 136 12.94 -6.52 -3.43
CA ASP A 136 14.02 -6.01 -4.28
C ASP A 136 13.45 -5.23 -5.48
N VAL A 137 12.45 -5.78 -6.18
CA VAL A 137 11.78 -5.09 -7.29
C VAL A 137 11.18 -3.75 -6.84
N LYS A 138 10.54 -3.71 -5.67
CA LYS A 138 9.97 -2.46 -5.12
C LYS A 138 11.07 -1.43 -4.83
N ILE A 139 12.15 -1.84 -4.19
CA ILE A 139 13.29 -0.96 -3.86
C ILE A 139 13.91 -0.40 -5.14
N ARG A 140 14.17 -1.25 -6.15
CA ARG A 140 14.73 -0.80 -7.44
C ARG A 140 13.81 0.20 -8.14
N CYS A 141 12.53 -0.11 -8.26
CA CYS A 141 11.55 0.81 -8.87
C CYS A 141 11.51 2.17 -8.16
N TYR A 142 11.63 2.18 -6.83
CA TYR A 142 11.72 3.41 -6.07
C TYR A 142 13.02 4.17 -6.36
N GLU A 143 14.17 3.49 -6.30
CA GLU A 143 15.48 4.11 -6.52
C GLU A 143 15.60 4.69 -7.94
N GLU A 144 15.10 3.97 -8.94
CA GLU A 144 15.04 4.44 -10.31
C GLU A 144 14.17 5.70 -10.42
N ALA A 145 13.00 5.67 -9.77
CA ALA A 145 12.06 6.78 -9.79
C ALA A 145 12.64 8.07 -9.22
N ILE A 146 13.31 8.02 -8.07
CA ILE A 146 13.88 9.23 -7.45
C ILE A 146 15.15 9.73 -8.17
N ARG A 147 15.79 8.88 -8.98
CA ARG A 147 16.98 9.21 -9.79
C ARG A 147 16.62 9.58 -11.23
N HIS A 148 15.35 9.58 -11.59
CA HIS A 148 14.87 9.91 -12.94
C HIS A 148 15.41 11.26 -13.43
N PRO A 149 15.79 11.39 -14.72
CA PRO A 149 16.35 12.65 -15.28
C PRO A 149 15.50 13.88 -14.99
N ALA A 150 14.17 13.78 -15.08
CA ALA A 150 13.25 14.89 -14.78
C ALA A 150 13.29 15.32 -13.31
N ILE A 151 13.53 14.38 -12.37
CA ILE A 151 13.73 14.69 -10.95
C ILE A 151 15.06 15.41 -10.75
N ARG A 152 16.12 14.89 -11.37
CA ARG A 152 17.47 15.46 -11.26
C ARG A 152 17.58 16.85 -11.87
N SER A 153 16.85 17.13 -12.93
CA SER A 153 16.79 18.47 -13.56
C SER A 153 15.86 19.43 -12.79
N GLY A 154 15.04 18.94 -11.88
CA GLY A 154 14.04 19.73 -11.15
C GLY A 154 12.78 20.05 -11.96
N SER A 155 12.62 19.52 -13.18
CA SER A 155 11.39 19.68 -13.98
C SER A 155 10.21 18.91 -13.41
N MET A 156 10.48 17.84 -12.67
CA MET A 156 9.53 17.04 -11.89
C MET A 156 10.03 16.93 -10.44
N SER A 157 9.14 16.77 -9.51
CA SER A 157 9.45 16.39 -8.13
C SER A 157 8.84 15.02 -7.81
N TYR A 158 9.22 14.42 -6.68
CA TYR A 158 8.63 13.17 -6.22
C TYR A 158 8.06 13.29 -4.81
N THR A 159 7.18 12.36 -4.45
CA THR A 159 6.78 12.09 -3.08
C THR A 159 6.57 10.58 -2.92
N VAL A 160 7.16 10.00 -1.90
CA VAL A 160 7.02 8.56 -1.61
C VAL A 160 6.16 8.38 -0.37
N ILE A 161 5.15 7.55 -0.47
CA ILE A 161 4.28 7.19 0.64
C ILE A 161 4.65 5.80 1.14
N GLY A 162 5.19 5.72 2.35
CA GLY A 162 5.42 4.47 3.04
C GLY A 162 4.33 4.22 4.08
N CYS A 163 3.77 3.02 4.07
CA CYS A 163 2.82 2.55 5.08
C CYS A 163 3.32 1.25 5.72
N ALA A 164 2.56 0.70 6.66
CA ALA A 164 2.88 -0.53 7.35
C ALA A 164 2.03 -1.71 6.83
N ASP A 165 1.99 -2.82 7.57
CA ASP A 165 1.06 -3.92 7.32
C ASP A 165 -0.39 -3.45 7.49
N SER A 166 -1.34 -4.08 6.78
CA SER A 166 -2.68 -3.53 6.70
C SER A 166 -3.72 -4.39 7.40
N TYR A 167 -4.61 -3.74 8.19
CA TYR A 167 -5.75 -4.41 8.80
C TYR A 167 -6.88 -4.74 7.80
N ASP A 168 -6.94 -4.07 6.66
CA ASP A 168 -8.04 -4.06 5.71
C ASP A 168 -7.64 -4.56 4.32
N ALA A 169 -6.60 -5.38 4.24
CA ALA A 169 -6.16 -6.05 3.01
C ALA A 169 -7.14 -7.18 2.63
N THR A 170 -8.22 -6.84 1.93
CA THR A 170 -9.35 -7.75 1.63
C THR A 170 -8.98 -8.95 0.77
N ASN A 171 -7.91 -8.86 -0.03
CA ASN A 171 -7.46 -9.96 -0.88
C ASN A 171 -6.42 -10.87 -0.21
N GLU A 172 -6.16 -10.67 1.09
CA GLU A 172 -5.12 -11.38 1.83
C GLU A 172 -5.66 -12.03 3.11
N PRO A 173 -6.50 -13.06 3.00
CA PRO A 173 -7.11 -13.69 4.17
C PRO A 173 -6.11 -14.34 5.13
N LEU A 174 -4.90 -14.67 4.66
CA LEU A 174 -3.83 -15.16 5.55
C LEU A 174 -3.28 -14.06 6.46
N PHE A 175 -3.24 -12.81 5.97
CA PHE A 175 -2.85 -11.64 6.75
C PHE A 175 -3.99 -11.12 7.61
N CYS A 176 -5.21 -11.06 7.04
CA CYS A 176 -6.41 -10.50 7.64
C CYS A 176 -7.54 -11.55 7.73
N PRO A 177 -7.42 -12.58 8.58
CA PRO A 177 -8.40 -13.69 8.63
C PRO A 177 -9.81 -13.23 9.02
N TRP A 178 -9.96 -12.06 9.59
CA TRP A 178 -11.25 -11.44 9.94
C TRP A 178 -12.02 -10.88 8.74
N LEU A 179 -11.39 -10.77 7.55
CA LEU A 179 -12.00 -10.29 6.31
C LEU A 179 -12.43 -11.41 5.35
N GLU A 180 -12.24 -12.66 5.75
CA GLU A 180 -12.59 -13.82 4.94
C GLU A 180 -14.12 -13.90 4.75
N THR A 181 -14.57 -13.77 3.50
CA THR A 181 -16.01 -13.72 3.15
C THR A 181 -16.58 -15.09 2.78
N ASP A 182 -15.75 -16.02 2.32
CA ASP A 182 -16.18 -17.31 1.78
C ASP A 182 -16.20 -18.46 2.80
N THR A 183 -15.51 -18.32 3.88
CA THR A 183 -15.74 -19.18 5.01
C THR A 183 -16.68 -18.42 5.95
N ARG A 184 -17.95 -18.83 6.00
CA ARG A 184 -18.75 -18.55 7.19
C ARG A 184 -17.81 -18.77 8.36
N PRO A 185 -17.70 -17.80 9.28
CA PRO A 185 -16.84 -17.99 10.44
C PRO A 185 -17.19 -19.37 10.94
N THR A 186 -16.27 -20.30 10.80
CA THR A 186 -16.46 -21.62 11.38
C THR A 186 -16.86 -21.34 12.82
N GLN A 187 -17.69 -22.15 13.42
CA GLN A 187 -18.03 -22.01 14.85
C GLN A 187 -16.75 -21.92 15.70
N ASP A 188 -15.61 -22.22 15.12
CA ASP A 188 -14.27 -22.35 15.68
C ASP A 188 -13.48 -21.04 15.85
N GLY A 189 -13.95 -19.89 15.33
CA GLY A 189 -13.30 -18.58 15.52
C GLY A 189 -12.24 -18.24 14.46
N TYR A 190 -11.21 -17.48 14.87
CA TYR A 190 -10.13 -17.00 13.99
C TYR A 190 -8.80 -17.63 14.36
N THR A 191 -7.92 -17.80 13.37
CA THR A 191 -6.52 -18.15 13.60
C THR A 191 -5.62 -17.07 13.02
N ILE A 192 -4.73 -16.52 13.84
CA ILE A 192 -3.67 -15.59 13.41
C ILE A 192 -2.36 -16.37 13.42
N HIS A 193 -1.72 -16.45 12.25
CA HIS A 193 -0.40 -17.05 12.12
C HIS A 193 0.68 -16.02 12.43
N CYS A 194 1.55 -16.35 13.37
CA CYS A 194 2.67 -15.54 13.81
C CYS A 194 3.97 -16.37 13.70
N VAL A 195 5.07 -15.70 13.45
CA VAL A 195 6.41 -16.31 13.46
C VAL A 195 7.25 -15.61 14.52
N GLY A 196 7.94 -16.37 15.37
CA GLY A 196 8.82 -15.82 16.39
C GLY A 196 8.07 -15.30 17.61
N ASP A 197 8.34 -14.06 18.02
CA ASP A 197 7.75 -13.46 19.21
C ASP A 197 6.38 -12.83 18.91
N PRO A 198 5.27 -13.38 19.49
CA PRO A 198 3.93 -12.81 19.32
C PRO A 198 3.72 -11.46 20.02
N ASP A 199 4.62 -11.10 20.94
CA ASP A 199 4.60 -9.85 21.68
C ASP A 199 5.47 -8.75 21.03
N ALA A 200 6.23 -9.10 19.99
CA ALA A 200 6.98 -8.13 19.20
C ALA A 200 6.01 -7.10 18.59
N ARG A 201 6.24 -5.82 18.90
CA ARG A 201 5.41 -4.72 18.40
C ARG A 201 5.84 -4.32 17.00
N MET A 202 4.88 -4.02 16.15
CA MET A 202 5.09 -3.63 14.78
C MET A 202 4.12 -2.52 14.36
N ASP A 203 4.47 -1.84 13.29
CA ASP A 203 3.60 -0.81 12.73
C ASP A 203 2.47 -1.45 11.91
N TYR A 204 1.28 -0.89 12.06
CA TYR A 204 0.09 -1.20 11.27
C TYR A 204 -0.48 0.06 10.62
N SER A 205 -1.15 -0.12 9.49
CA SER A 205 -1.90 0.93 8.79
C SER A 205 -3.29 0.41 8.39
N THR A 206 -4.15 1.33 7.94
CA THR A 206 -5.26 0.97 7.07
C THR A 206 -4.97 1.48 5.66
N LEU A 207 -5.57 0.87 4.64
CA LEU A 207 -5.50 1.40 3.28
C LEU A 207 -6.15 2.79 3.20
N HIS A 208 -7.19 3.00 4.01
CA HIS A 208 -7.88 4.29 4.13
C HIS A 208 -6.92 5.38 4.66
N ASP A 209 -6.29 5.15 5.82
CA ASP A 209 -5.36 6.13 6.40
C ASP A 209 -4.18 6.40 5.46
N THR A 210 -3.67 5.36 4.79
CA THR A 210 -2.61 5.50 3.78
C THR A 210 -3.04 6.42 2.65
N ALA A 211 -4.28 6.28 2.18
CA ALA A 211 -4.84 7.13 1.14
C ALA A 211 -5.09 8.56 1.63
N ASP A 212 -5.56 8.74 2.86
CA ASP A 212 -5.77 10.06 3.46
C ASP A 212 -4.46 10.82 3.64
N PHE A 213 -3.38 10.16 4.10
CA PHE A 213 -2.05 10.76 4.15
C PHE A 213 -1.52 11.12 2.75
N LEU A 214 -1.78 10.29 1.74
CA LEU A 214 -1.44 10.63 0.36
C LEU A 214 -2.18 11.88 -0.08
N VAL A 215 -3.49 11.97 0.14
CA VAL A 215 -4.29 13.16 -0.22
C VAL A 215 -3.82 14.38 0.57
N ALA A 216 -3.52 14.26 1.85
CA ALA A 216 -2.96 15.34 2.65
C ALA A 216 -1.61 15.82 2.07
N SER A 217 -0.75 14.91 1.61
CA SER A 217 0.52 15.26 0.97
C SER A 217 0.35 16.00 -0.37
N LEU A 218 -0.76 15.76 -1.10
CA LEU A 218 -1.13 16.53 -2.31
C LEU A 218 -1.63 17.93 -1.98
N ARG A 219 -2.32 18.09 -0.84
CA ARG A 219 -2.81 19.38 -0.34
C ARG A 219 -1.69 20.26 0.23
N HIS A 220 -0.60 19.65 0.67
CA HIS A 220 0.59 20.31 1.23
C HIS A 220 1.83 20.01 0.37
N PRO A 221 1.86 20.46 -0.90
CA PRO A 221 2.90 20.09 -1.86
C PRO A 221 4.30 20.55 -1.45
N GLU A 222 4.44 21.65 -0.69
CA GLU A 222 5.70 22.15 -0.17
C GLU A 222 6.29 21.24 0.92
N VAL A 223 5.42 20.66 1.77
CA VAL A 223 5.82 19.74 2.83
C VAL A 223 6.25 18.40 2.26
N SER A 224 5.61 17.96 1.18
CA SER A 224 5.79 16.62 0.61
C SER A 224 6.85 16.54 -0.51
N ARG A 225 7.38 17.70 -0.98
CA ARG A 225 8.30 17.76 -2.11
C ARG A 225 9.60 17.02 -1.88
N ASN A 226 9.94 16.09 -2.79
CA ASN A 226 11.18 15.31 -2.79
C ASN A 226 11.44 14.60 -1.45
N ARG A 227 10.38 14.03 -0.86
CA ARG A 227 10.44 13.33 0.42
C ARG A 227 9.93 11.91 0.35
N TYR A 228 10.51 11.07 1.20
CA TYR A 228 9.90 9.85 1.69
C TYR A 228 9.08 10.19 2.94
N LEU A 229 7.80 9.87 2.93
CA LEU A 229 6.87 10.11 4.02
C LEU A 229 6.35 8.76 4.54
N GLY A 230 6.79 8.39 5.72
CA GLY A 230 6.37 7.15 6.39
C GLY A 230 5.22 7.41 7.36
N PHE A 231 4.18 6.58 7.30
CA PHE A 231 2.99 6.69 8.13
C PHE A 231 2.65 5.36 8.79
N ARG A 232 1.96 5.45 9.92
CA ARG A 232 1.32 4.31 10.58
C ARG A 232 0.01 4.74 11.22
N SER A 233 -0.91 3.80 11.34
CA SER A 233 -2.15 3.98 12.09
C SER A 233 -1.97 3.57 13.55
N ASP A 234 -1.23 2.47 13.81
CA ASP A 234 -1.02 1.93 15.14
C ASP A 234 0.35 1.24 15.26
N HIS A 235 0.74 0.94 16.50
CA HIS A 235 1.96 0.19 16.83
C HIS A 235 1.64 -0.84 17.89
N ILE A 236 1.30 -2.06 17.47
CA ILE A 236 0.81 -3.15 18.34
C ILE A 236 1.40 -4.49 17.93
N SER A 237 1.29 -5.48 18.83
CA SER A 237 1.75 -6.85 18.60
C SER A 237 0.65 -7.77 18.06
N PHE A 238 1.02 -8.97 17.58
CA PHE A 238 0.05 -10.00 17.19
C PHE A 238 -0.86 -10.41 18.34
N ARG A 239 -0.34 -10.44 19.58
CA ARG A 239 -1.14 -10.72 20.75
C ARG A 239 -2.19 -9.65 20.99
N GLU A 240 -1.80 -8.38 20.91
CA GLU A 240 -2.74 -7.26 21.02
C GLU A 240 -3.80 -7.30 19.91
N VAL A 241 -3.42 -7.62 18.67
CA VAL A 241 -4.38 -7.82 17.56
C VAL A 241 -5.35 -8.96 17.88
N ALA A 242 -4.85 -10.11 18.38
CA ALA A 242 -5.70 -11.24 18.76
C ALA A 242 -6.68 -10.89 19.89
N ASP A 243 -6.24 -10.12 20.87
CA ASP A 243 -7.08 -9.68 21.98
C ASP A 243 -8.17 -8.71 21.54
N LEU A 244 -7.84 -7.74 20.69
CA LEU A 244 -8.80 -6.83 20.08
C LEU A 244 -9.82 -7.57 19.21
N LEU A 245 -9.36 -8.50 18.37
CA LEU A 245 -10.22 -9.32 17.52
C LEU A 245 -11.18 -10.17 18.38
N ARG A 246 -10.68 -10.82 19.44
CA ARG A 246 -11.50 -11.59 20.38
C ARG A 246 -12.55 -10.72 21.06
N LYS A 247 -12.13 -9.55 21.54
CA LYS A 247 -12.99 -8.60 22.26
C LYS A 247 -14.16 -8.12 21.39
N TYR A 248 -13.90 -7.73 20.16
CA TYR A 248 -14.91 -7.08 19.32
C TYR A 248 -15.74 -8.06 18.47
N SER A 249 -15.14 -9.18 18.05
CA SER A 249 -15.88 -10.20 17.30
C SER A 249 -16.77 -11.08 18.21
N GLY A 250 -16.43 -11.19 19.49
CA GLY A 250 -17.04 -12.13 20.42
C GLY A 250 -16.71 -13.59 20.15
N LYS A 251 -15.71 -13.87 19.29
CA LYS A 251 -15.33 -15.22 18.87
C LYS A 251 -13.99 -15.64 19.47
N PRO A 252 -13.74 -16.96 19.60
CA PRO A 252 -12.41 -17.46 19.94
C PRO A 252 -11.37 -16.99 18.92
N VAL A 253 -10.18 -16.66 19.40
CA VAL A 253 -9.04 -16.32 18.54
C VAL A 253 -7.84 -17.13 18.99
N ARG A 254 -7.32 -17.96 18.10
CA ARG A 254 -6.10 -18.73 18.30
C ARG A 254 -4.93 -17.99 17.68
N LEU A 255 -3.87 -17.81 18.47
CA LEU A 255 -2.59 -17.32 17.98
C LEU A 255 -1.69 -18.54 17.76
N GLU A 256 -1.37 -18.83 16.51
CA GLU A 256 -0.54 -19.96 16.12
C GLU A 256 0.88 -19.46 15.84
N VAL A 257 1.79 -19.81 16.75
CA VAL A 257 3.18 -19.33 16.72
C VAL A 257 4.08 -20.41 16.12
N THR A 258 4.75 -20.06 15.03
CA THR A 258 5.76 -20.90 14.39
C THR A 258 7.16 -20.38 14.76
N PRO A 259 8.07 -21.22 15.27
CA PRO A 259 9.45 -20.81 15.54
C PRO A 259 10.16 -20.29 14.29
N VAL A 260 11.00 -19.25 14.45
CA VAL A 260 11.76 -18.65 13.34
C VAL A 260 12.61 -19.70 12.60
N ASP A 261 13.28 -20.60 13.34
CA ASP A 261 14.14 -21.63 12.73
C ASP A 261 13.33 -22.61 11.86
N GLN A 262 12.12 -22.98 12.28
CA GLN A 262 11.23 -23.80 11.48
C GLN A 262 10.83 -23.10 10.18
N VAL A 263 10.54 -21.81 10.24
CA VAL A 263 10.24 -21.03 9.03
C VAL A 263 11.46 -20.90 8.13
N LYS A 264 12.65 -20.70 8.68
CA LYS A 264 13.90 -20.70 7.90
C LYS A 264 14.12 -22.01 7.14
N GLU A 265 13.75 -23.16 7.72
CA GLU A 265 13.80 -24.44 7.00
C GLU A 265 12.74 -24.51 5.88
N ILE A 266 11.54 -24.04 6.11
CA ILE A 266 10.51 -23.96 5.06
C ILE A 266 10.96 -23.04 3.93
N LEU A 267 11.60 -21.90 4.22
CA LEU A 267 12.10 -20.96 3.21
C LEU A 267 13.19 -21.55 2.30
N LYS A 268 13.93 -22.57 2.75
CA LYS A 268 14.87 -23.31 1.88
C LYS A 268 14.12 -24.15 0.82
N ASN A 269 12.90 -24.58 1.12
CA ASN A 269 12.04 -25.33 0.24
C ASN A 269 10.57 -24.89 0.43
N PRO A 270 10.13 -23.77 -0.16
CA PRO A 270 8.78 -23.21 0.06
C PRO A 270 7.63 -24.16 -0.28
N SER A 271 7.86 -25.16 -1.13
CA SER A 271 6.87 -26.19 -1.42
C SER A 271 6.54 -27.11 -0.25
N SER A 272 7.33 -27.10 0.81
CA SER A 272 7.08 -27.86 2.06
C SER A 272 6.12 -27.11 3.02
N ALA A 273 5.73 -25.88 2.70
CA ALA A 273 4.77 -25.13 3.52
C ALA A 273 3.38 -25.81 3.54
N PRO A 274 2.61 -25.68 4.64
CA PRO A 274 1.25 -26.18 4.70
C PRO A 274 0.40 -25.69 3.54
N VAL A 275 -0.30 -26.61 2.88
CA VAL A 275 -1.10 -26.31 1.66
C VAL A 275 -2.18 -25.27 1.93
N GLU A 276 -2.77 -25.26 3.11
CA GLU A 276 -3.78 -24.30 3.53
C GLU A 276 -3.23 -22.87 3.57
N TRP A 277 -1.96 -22.67 3.92
CA TRP A 277 -1.34 -21.34 3.88
C TRP A 277 -1.19 -20.85 2.44
N CYS A 278 -0.77 -21.72 1.54
CA CYS A 278 -0.61 -21.37 0.12
C CYS A 278 -1.93 -20.98 -0.55
N ARG A 279 -3.07 -21.52 -0.09
CA ARG A 279 -4.39 -21.23 -0.65
C ARG A 279 -5.01 -19.92 -0.16
N ARG A 280 -4.50 -19.35 0.93
CA ARG A 280 -5.07 -18.19 1.62
C ARG A 280 -4.33 -16.89 1.36
N SER A 281 -3.37 -16.87 0.45
CA SER A 281 -2.63 -15.66 0.06
C SER A 281 -2.55 -15.51 -1.44
N THR A 282 -2.62 -14.27 -1.93
CA THR A 282 -2.31 -13.91 -3.33
C THR A 282 -0.81 -13.72 -3.53
N PHE A 283 -0.04 -13.56 -2.45
CA PHE A 283 1.42 -13.53 -2.49
C PHE A 283 2.00 -14.95 -2.42
N PRO A 284 3.20 -15.16 -2.97
CA PRO A 284 3.95 -16.39 -2.74
C PRO A 284 4.15 -16.65 -1.25
N ILE A 285 4.09 -17.92 -0.84
CA ILE A 285 4.16 -18.30 0.57
C ILE A 285 5.48 -17.90 1.24
N ASP A 286 6.58 -17.93 0.49
CA ASP A 286 7.89 -17.49 0.95
C ASP A 286 7.92 -15.98 1.27
N PHE A 287 7.19 -15.16 0.51
CA PHE A 287 7.01 -13.74 0.84
C PHE A 287 6.26 -13.56 2.17
N PHE A 288 5.14 -14.25 2.34
CA PHE A 288 4.38 -14.22 3.59
C PHE A 288 5.24 -14.61 4.80
N LEU A 289 5.95 -15.73 4.69
CA LEU A 289 6.79 -16.25 5.77
C LEU A 289 7.96 -15.31 6.09
N THR A 290 8.60 -14.73 5.05
CA THR A 290 9.65 -13.74 5.24
C THR A 290 9.13 -12.51 5.98
N LEU A 291 7.96 -11.99 5.58
CA LEU A 291 7.34 -10.85 6.27
C LEU A 291 7.02 -11.18 7.73
N ARG A 292 6.43 -12.37 8.00
CA ARG A 292 6.15 -12.81 9.38
C ARG A 292 7.40 -12.98 10.23
N CYS A 293 8.51 -13.45 9.64
CA CYS A 293 9.81 -13.48 10.33
C CYS A 293 10.28 -12.09 10.75
N VAL A 294 10.21 -11.11 9.85
CA VAL A 294 10.59 -9.73 10.13
C VAL A 294 9.72 -9.15 11.26
N GLN A 295 8.42 -9.40 11.21
CA GLN A 295 7.47 -8.93 12.22
C GLN A 295 7.76 -9.55 13.60
N GLY A 296 7.91 -10.88 13.67
CA GLY A 296 8.16 -11.57 14.93
C GLY A 296 9.57 -11.41 15.50
N GLN A 297 10.50 -10.85 14.74
CA GLN A 297 11.81 -10.42 15.24
C GLN A 297 11.82 -8.97 15.76
N GLY A 298 10.66 -8.28 15.72
CA GLY A 298 10.50 -6.93 16.28
C GLY A 298 11.21 -5.85 15.47
N VAL A 299 11.45 -6.08 14.18
CA VAL A 299 12.10 -5.07 13.30
C VAL A 299 11.15 -4.44 12.28
N PHE A 300 9.87 -4.81 12.31
CA PHE A 300 8.85 -4.26 11.41
C PHE A 300 8.20 -2.99 11.98
N TRP A 301 9.00 -1.95 12.17
CA TRP A 301 8.53 -0.65 12.64
C TRP A 301 9.43 0.49 12.16
N ARG A 302 8.88 1.70 12.09
CA ARG A 302 9.63 2.90 11.71
C ARG A 302 10.20 3.59 12.93
N PRO A 303 11.51 3.83 12.95
CA PRO A 303 12.10 4.74 13.94
C PRO A 303 11.44 6.14 13.90
N PRO A 304 11.42 6.88 15.02
CA PRO A 304 10.74 8.17 15.09
C PRO A 304 11.12 9.15 13.97
N GLY A 305 12.37 9.17 13.52
CA GLY A 305 12.84 10.02 12.41
C GLY A 305 12.26 9.67 11.03
N PHE A 306 11.61 8.49 10.88
CA PHE A 306 10.96 8.05 9.66
C PHE A 306 9.43 8.07 9.75
N LEU A 307 8.87 8.58 10.85
CA LEU A 307 7.44 8.78 11.05
C LEU A 307 7.06 10.24 10.82
N HIS A 308 6.10 10.45 9.94
CA HIS A 308 5.73 11.77 9.45
C HIS A 308 4.26 12.12 9.68
N ASN A 309 3.54 11.33 10.49
CA ASN A 309 2.15 11.60 10.85
C ASN A 309 1.93 13.05 11.35
N HIS A 310 2.89 13.56 12.14
CA HIS A 310 2.83 14.89 12.72
C HIS A 310 2.87 16.05 11.71
N LEU A 311 3.26 15.78 10.46
CA LEU A 311 3.26 16.77 9.37
C LEU A 311 1.86 17.02 8.80
N PHE A 312 0.91 16.12 9.07
CA PHE A 312 -0.45 16.17 8.55
C PHE A 312 -1.45 15.93 9.69
N PRO A 313 -1.56 16.90 10.62
CA PRO A 313 -2.38 16.74 11.85
C PRO A 313 -3.90 16.63 11.57
N GLU A 314 -4.33 17.00 10.37
CA GLU A 314 -5.71 16.84 9.93
C GLU A 314 -6.10 15.39 9.67
N VAL A 315 -5.13 14.49 9.43
CA VAL A 315 -5.38 13.05 9.27
C VAL A 315 -5.34 12.40 10.65
N GLN A 316 -6.44 11.78 11.04
CA GLN A 316 -6.57 11.07 12.31
C GLN A 316 -6.53 9.56 12.02
N PRO A 317 -5.40 8.89 12.22
CA PRO A 317 -5.26 7.47 11.91
C PRO A 317 -6.16 6.61 12.78
N VAL A 318 -6.72 5.56 12.20
CA VAL A 318 -7.62 4.62 12.88
C VAL A 318 -6.79 3.56 13.62
N THR A 319 -6.86 3.54 14.94
CA THR A 319 -6.21 2.49 15.75
C THR A 319 -6.81 1.12 15.49
N GLY A 320 -6.07 0.04 15.78
CA GLY A 320 -6.59 -1.33 15.70
C GLY A 320 -7.87 -1.52 16.52
N ALA A 321 -7.94 -0.87 17.69
CA ALA A 321 -9.13 -0.93 18.54
C ALA A 321 -10.36 -0.29 17.87
N GLU A 322 -10.20 0.87 17.25
CA GLU A 322 -11.27 1.56 16.52
C GLU A 322 -11.67 0.79 15.27
N TYR A 323 -10.68 0.26 14.54
CA TYR A 323 -10.92 -0.56 13.36
C TYR A 323 -11.78 -1.80 13.69
N PHE A 324 -11.37 -2.62 14.64
CA PHE A 324 -12.16 -3.82 15.01
C PHE A 324 -13.50 -3.48 15.63
N LYS A 325 -13.59 -2.40 16.42
CA LYS A 325 -14.86 -1.91 16.93
C LYS A 325 -15.83 -1.56 15.80
N LYS A 326 -15.36 -0.86 14.77
CA LYS A 326 -16.17 -0.48 13.60
C LYS A 326 -16.54 -1.71 12.75
N LEU A 327 -15.59 -2.60 12.51
CA LEU A 327 -15.79 -3.81 11.69
C LEU A 327 -16.88 -4.73 12.26
N PHE A 328 -16.96 -4.86 13.58
CA PHE A 328 -17.89 -5.73 14.29
C PHE A 328 -19.06 -4.97 14.95
N ALA A 329 -19.19 -3.66 14.70
CA ALA A 329 -20.37 -2.92 15.15
C ALA A 329 -21.62 -3.50 14.46
N LYS A 330 -22.59 -3.95 15.31
CA LYS A 330 -23.89 -4.48 14.83
C LYS A 330 -24.80 -3.36 14.39
#